data_da2078e51c9388eca2e48f3387fc88d4
#
_entry.id   da2078e51c9388eca2e48f3387fc88d4
#
_cell.length_a   1.000
_cell.length_b   1.000
_cell.length_c   1.000
_cell.angle_alpha   90.00
_cell.angle_beta   90.00
_cell.angle_gamma   90.00
#
_symmetry.space_group_name_H-M   'P 1'
#
loop_
_entity.id
_entity.type
_entity.pdbx_description
1 polymer ?
#
loop_
_entity_poly.entity_id
_entity_poly.type
_entity_poly.pdbx_seq_one_letter_code
_entity_poly.pdbx_strand_id
1 'polypeptide(L)'
;MNDWTESESRAELAHQLYQDGRLAEAAAELQAAIEINPHNASWYFNLGLVFDSMDDSVRACEAYRKALEIEPGDAETLNCLGVDLTRMGNCEEALACFEQISQADPTYEPAYCNRIITYTEMGDHDQAEVMFYMARQLVAECPLCYYNIGNSLYVRGQLDRAVECWKQTLRLDAHHPQIHARIAEAYWAKGDLERAKRHYQADLRTDPGSVETLMDFGELLMELGQLAESGEKFRRVLEQMPDHSGAHFCLGELALQQERVDEAEQQFRLVLRITPDFPGAHARLGELLLRRHRRKQATRHLLAELRISGDDTAMLQEVGQLLIQARKTHYANTVLRRLVRLAPQDAQAHHNLAVSFFMMRRIDDGILHCRRAIKLKAQYPLALYNLALAHLQKGSLRRARRYISRALTLAPDDKRIRELSRRLGTTDIWSRLRLRRRGNDRGRKMRM
;
A
#
# COMPACT_ATOMS: atom_id res chain seq x y z
N MET A 1 48.90 -4.46 34.98
CA MET A 1 48.70 -4.58 33.51
C MET A 1 48.78 -3.14 32.99
N ASN A 2 49.48 -2.88 31.91
CA ASN A 2 49.56 -1.48 31.39
C ASN A 2 48.17 -1.11 30.82
N ASP A 3 47.72 0.11 31.08
CA ASP A 3 46.38 0.59 30.57
C ASP A 3 46.14 0.29 29.08
N TRP A 4 47.23 0.29 28.29
CA TRP A 4 47.23 -0.08 26.91
C TRP A 4 46.79 -1.56 26.68
N THR A 5 47.38 -2.51 27.42
CA THR A 5 47.08 -3.95 27.27
C THR A 5 45.67 -4.28 27.79
N GLU A 6 45.13 -3.51 28.73
CA GLU A 6 43.78 -3.68 29.23
C GLU A 6 42.75 -3.19 28.19
N SER A 7 42.95 -2.02 27.56
CA SER A 7 42.03 -1.47 26.56
C SER A 7 42.01 -2.37 25.29
N GLU A 8 43.15 -2.89 24.83
CA GLU A 8 43.17 -3.83 23.69
C GLU A 8 42.44 -5.13 24.02
N SER A 9 42.65 -5.70 25.22
CA SER A 9 41.99 -6.95 25.63
C SER A 9 40.47 -6.76 25.69
N ARG A 10 39.95 -5.58 26.10
CA ARG A 10 38.53 -5.26 26.07
C ARG A 10 38.00 -5.13 24.65
N ALA A 11 38.74 -4.49 23.75
CA ALA A 11 38.35 -4.39 22.34
C ALA A 11 38.30 -5.75 21.63
N GLU A 12 39.26 -6.66 21.93
CA GLU A 12 39.23 -8.03 21.44
C GLU A 12 38.03 -8.81 21.98
N LEU A 13 37.73 -8.66 23.28
CA LEU A 13 36.53 -9.26 23.88
C LEU A 13 35.26 -8.74 23.24
N ALA A 14 35.18 -7.43 22.98
CA ALA A 14 34.04 -6.82 22.30
C ALA A 14 33.85 -7.41 20.89
N HIS A 15 34.92 -7.61 20.16
CA HIS A 15 34.87 -8.25 18.84
C HIS A 15 34.31 -9.68 18.90
N GLN A 16 34.75 -10.48 19.90
CA GLN A 16 34.18 -11.82 20.11
C GLN A 16 32.71 -11.78 20.47
N LEU A 17 32.33 -10.88 21.38
CA LEU A 17 30.92 -10.67 21.77
C LEU A 17 30.03 -10.24 20.59
N TYR A 18 30.57 -9.40 19.70
CA TYR A 18 29.89 -9.01 18.47
C TYR A 18 29.64 -10.22 17.55
N GLN A 19 30.63 -11.07 17.35
CA GLN A 19 30.52 -12.31 16.57
C GLN A 19 29.51 -13.30 17.19
N ASP A 20 29.43 -13.33 18.51
CA ASP A 20 28.47 -14.14 19.25
C ASP A 20 27.04 -13.55 19.27
N GLY A 21 26.83 -12.35 18.66
CA GLY A 21 25.55 -11.66 18.64
C GLY A 21 25.16 -10.97 19.98
N ARG A 22 26.10 -10.88 20.93
CA ARG A 22 25.90 -10.24 22.25
C ARG A 22 26.18 -8.73 22.16
N LEU A 23 25.38 -8.05 21.33
CA LEU A 23 25.66 -6.67 20.92
C LEU A 23 25.73 -5.67 22.08
N ALA A 24 24.85 -5.78 23.06
CA ALA A 24 24.85 -4.86 24.21
C ALA A 24 26.13 -4.99 25.06
N GLU A 25 26.65 -6.20 25.23
CA GLU A 25 27.88 -6.46 25.94
C GLU A 25 29.11 -6.02 25.15
N ALA A 26 29.09 -6.25 23.83
CA ALA A 26 30.12 -5.73 22.93
C ALA A 26 30.23 -4.19 23.00
N ALA A 27 29.10 -3.48 23.00
CA ALA A 27 29.08 -2.04 23.16
C ALA A 27 29.67 -1.59 24.50
N ALA A 28 29.35 -2.28 25.60
CA ALA A 28 29.86 -1.94 26.93
C ALA A 28 31.38 -2.12 27.01
N GLU A 29 31.94 -3.19 26.45
CA GLU A 29 33.39 -3.43 26.45
C GLU A 29 34.14 -2.43 25.56
N LEU A 30 33.57 -2.05 24.39
CA LEU A 30 34.16 -0.98 23.56
C LEU A 30 34.15 0.37 24.28
N GLN A 31 33.04 0.72 24.96
CA GLN A 31 32.96 1.94 25.73
C GLN A 31 34.01 1.98 26.86
N ALA A 32 34.21 0.85 27.57
CA ALA A 32 35.24 0.74 28.59
C ALA A 32 36.67 0.82 28.01
N ALA A 33 36.90 0.26 26.80
CA ALA A 33 38.17 0.43 26.10
C ALA A 33 38.42 1.89 25.70
N ILE A 34 37.41 2.60 25.23
CA ILE A 34 37.46 4.02 24.85
C ILE A 34 37.71 4.92 26.06
N GLU A 35 37.13 4.62 27.23
CA GLU A 35 37.39 5.35 28.47
C GLU A 35 38.87 5.30 28.86
N ILE A 36 39.54 4.20 28.63
CA ILE A 36 40.97 4.02 28.89
C ILE A 36 41.85 4.73 27.83
N ASN A 37 41.49 4.61 26.56
CA ASN A 37 42.19 5.23 25.44
C ASN A 37 41.23 5.89 24.45
N PRO A 38 40.90 7.19 24.65
CA PRO A 38 39.90 7.91 23.84
C PRO A 38 40.40 8.35 22.45
N HIS A 39 41.65 8.05 22.08
CA HIS A 39 42.23 8.47 20.79
C HIS A 39 42.35 7.34 19.77
N ASN A 40 41.59 6.25 19.91
CA ASN A 40 41.60 5.15 18.96
C ASN A 40 40.32 5.24 18.07
N ALA A 41 40.48 5.68 16.82
CA ALA A 41 39.40 5.84 15.86
C ALA A 41 38.68 4.51 15.56
N SER A 42 39.46 3.40 15.47
CA SER A 42 38.89 2.07 15.14
C SER A 42 37.91 1.58 16.22
N TRP A 43 38.09 1.94 17.50
CA TRP A 43 37.16 1.52 18.53
C TRP A 43 35.83 2.28 18.45
N TYR A 44 35.87 3.57 18.11
CA TYR A 44 34.66 4.34 17.83
C TYR A 44 33.94 3.83 16.57
N PHE A 45 34.69 3.49 15.52
CA PHE A 45 34.14 2.87 14.32
C PHE A 45 33.45 1.54 14.66
N ASN A 46 34.12 0.65 15.39
CA ASN A 46 33.53 -0.63 15.82
C ASN A 46 32.31 -0.44 16.73
N LEU A 47 32.33 0.59 17.62
CA LEU A 47 31.18 0.93 18.44
C LEU A 47 29.99 1.38 17.57
N GLY A 48 30.26 2.14 16.51
CA GLY A 48 29.27 2.52 15.51
C GLY A 48 28.65 1.28 14.83
N LEU A 49 29.47 0.33 14.38
CA LEU A 49 29.00 -0.93 13.79
C LEU A 49 28.13 -1.76 14.75
N VAL A 50 28.48 -1.79 16.04
CA VAL A 50 27.67 -2.46 17.07
C VAL A 50 26.31 -1.79 17.21
N PHE A 51 26.24 -0.46 17.25
CA PHE A 51 24.99 0.28 17.34
C PHE A 51 24.15 0.16 16.07
N ASP A 52 24.77 0.18 14.89
CA ASP A 52 24.08 -0.10 13.62
C ASP A 52 23.44 -1.50 13.63
N SER A 53 24.19 -2.52 14.11
CA SER A 53 23.67 -3.88 14.26
C SER A 53 22.56 -4.01 15.31
N MET A 54 22.41 -3.04 16.22
CA MET A 54 21.31 -2.91 17.18
C MET A 54 20.15 -2.09 16.63
N ASP A 55 20.18 -1.65 15.37
CA ASP A 55 19.22 -0.76 14.72
C ASP A 55 19.12 0.62 15.43
N ASP A 56 20.21 1.08 16.05
CA ASP A 56 20.32 2.38 16.71
C ASP A 56 21.21 3.33 15.91
N SER A 57 20.68 3.77 14.76
CA SER A 57 21.40 4.68 13.85
C SER A 57 21.80 6.01 14.51
N VAL A 58 21.10 6.46 15.56
CA VAL A 58 21.47 7.70 16.25
C VAL A 58 22.80 7.55 16.96
N ARG A 59 22.94 6.52 17.80
CA ARG A 59 24.21 6.26 18.52
C ARG A 59 25.32 5.81 17.56
N ALA A 60 24.98 5.10 16.50
CA ALA A 60 25.94 4.74 15.46
C ALA A 60 26.55 5.98 14.80
N CYS A 61 25.74 6.94 14.36
CA CYS A 61 26.21 8.22 13.81
C CYS A 61 27.09 9.01 14.78
N GLU A 62 26.75 9.05 16.08
CA GLU A 62 27.57 9.70 17.10
C GLU A 62 28.96 9.05 17.20
N ALA A 63 29.02 7.74 17.21
CA ALA A 63 30.27 6.98 17.28
C ALA A 63 31.12 7.18 16.01
N TYR A 64 30.52 7.10 14.82
CA TYR A 64 31.23 7.37 13.56
C TYR A 64 31.76 8.80 13.47
N ARG A 65 31.02 9.81 13.91
CA ARG A 65 31.53 11.17 13.98
C ARG A 65 32.74 11.30 14.91
N LYS A 66 32.74 10.59 16.05
CA LYS A 66 33.90 10.54 16.94
C LYS A 66 35.11 9.87 16.29
N ALA A 67 34.91 8.80 15.53
CA ALA A 67 36.00 8.19 14.76
C ALA A 67 36.58 9.19 13.74
N LEU A 68 35.72 9.94 13.04
CA LEU A 68 36.14 10.95 12.05
C LEU A 68 36.77 12.22 12.67
N GLU A 69 36.48 12.55 13.95
CA GLU A 69 37.21 13.61 14.66
C GLU A 69 38.71 13.22 14.85
N ILE A 70 39.00 11.91 14.96
CA ILE A 70 40.36 11.40 15.17
C ILE A 70 41.03 11.13 13.80
N GLU A 71 40.32 10.47 12.88
CA GLU A 71 40.80 10.15 11.53
C GLU A 71 39.85 10.75 10.47
N PRO A 72 40.00 12.05 10.15
CA PRO A 72 39.18 12.70 9.15
C PRO A 72 39.46 12.15 7.76
N GLY A 73 38.41 11.67 7.08
CA GLY A 73 38.52 11.20 5.70
C GLY A 73 38.65 9.68 5.58
N ASP A 74 38.53 8.92 6.67
CA ASP A 74 38.40 7.47 6.56
C ASP A 74 37.12 7.12 5.77
N ALA A 75 37.35 6.51 4.58
CA ALA A 75 36.27 6.26 3.61
C ALA A 75 35.24 5.26 4.13
N GLU A 76 35.65 4.27 4.91
CA GLU A 76 34.76 3.26 5.46
C GLU A 76 33.83 3.87 6.52
N THR A 77 34.39 4.67 7.44
CA THR A 77 33.61 5.38 8.45
C THR A 77 32.66 6.40 7.84
N LEU A 78 33.11 7.19 6.84
CA LEU A 78 32.26 8.11 6.09
C LEU A 78 31.12 7.40 5.39
N ASN A 79 31.40 6.22 4.79
CA ASN A 79 30.40 5.42 4.11
C ASN A 79 29.33 4.89 5.07
N CYS A 80 29.73 4.33 6.21
CA CYS A 80 28.82 3.86 7.25
C CYS A 80 27.96 5.02 7.81
N LEU A 81 28.60 6.17 8.12
CA LEU A 81 27.90 7.35 8.55
C LEU A 81 26.85 7.80 7.53
N GLY A 82 27.21 7.86 6.26
CA GLY A 82 26.31 8.24 5.17
C GLY A 82 25.12 7.30 5.02
N VAL A 83 25.32 6.00 5.20
CA VAL A 83 24.24 4.99 5.15
C VAL A 83 23.25 5.22 6.28
N ASP A 84 23.71 5.37 7.52
CA ASP A 84 22.83 5.63 8.68
C ASP A 84 22.11 6.97 8.59
N LEU A 85 22.79 8.01 8.11
CA LEU A 85 22.16 9.31 7.86
C LEU A 85 21.05 9.21 6.81
N THR A 86 21.24 8.39 5.78
CA THR A 86 20.20 8.13 4.77
C THR A 86 18.98 7.43 5.40
N ARG A 87 19.20 6.42 6.23
CA ARG A 87 18.12 5.74 6.98
C ARG A 87 17.33 6.69 7.89
N MET A 88 18.02 7.65 8.48
CA MET A 88 17.39 8.69 9.33
C MET A 88 16.70 9.80 8.54
N GLY A 89 16.78 9.80 7.21
CA GLY A 89 16.25 10.84 6.34
C GLY A 89 17.11 12.10 6.25
N ASN A 90 18.32 12.10 6.83
CA ASN A 90 19.29 13.21 6.77
C ASN A 90 20.10 13.15 5.47
N CYS A 91 19.40 13.11 4.34
CA CYS A 91 19.96 12.80 3.04
C CYS A 91 21.04 13.81 2.56
N GLU A 92 20.88 15.11 2.88
CA GLU A 92 21.87 16.12 2.48
C GLU A 92 23.23 15.90 3.15
N GLU A 93 23.23 15.57 4.46
CA GLU A 93 24.47 15.26 5.20
C GLU A 93 25.07 13.94 4.73
N ALA A 94 24.26 12.93 4.42
CA ALA A 94 24.70 11.67 3.84
C ALA A 94 25.42 11.88 2.48
N LEU A 95 24.84 12.69 1.59
CA LEU A 95 25.46 13.02 0.31
C LEU A 95 26.79 13.72 0.49
N ALA A 96 26.92 14.61 1.49
CA ALA A 96 28.21 15.29 1.79
C ALA A 96 29.28 14.29 2.22
N CYS A 97 28.95 13.25 3.02
CA CYS A 97 29.87 12.18 3.37
C CYS A 97 30.32 11.39 2.12
N PHE A 98 29.40 10.98 1.26
CA PHE A 98 29.73 10.24 0.04
C PHE A 98 30.51 11.10 -0.97
N GLU A 99 30.24 12.39 -1.04
CA GLU A 99 30.98 13.31 -1.90
C GLU A 99 32.42 13.47 -1.41
N GLN A 100 32.65 13.59 -0.11
CA GLN A 100 33.98 13.64 0.49
C GLN A 100 34.79 12.38 0.14
N ILE A 101 34.18 11.19 0.20
CA ILE A 101 34.82 9.93 -0.26
C ILE A 101 35.20 10.04 -1.73
N SER A 102 34.26 10.44 -2.59
CA SER A 102 34.49 10.51 -4.05
C SER A 102 35.54 11.56 -4.45
N GLN A 103 35.76 12.61 -3.63
CA GLN A 103 36.81 13.59 -3.84
C GLN A 103 38.20 13.04 -3.46
N ALA A 104 38.27 12.23 -2.40
CA ALA A 104 39.50 11.59 -1.93
C ALA A 104 39.88 10.36 -2.79
N ASP A 105 38.90 9.50 -3.07
CA ASP A 105 39.02 8.34 -3.92
C ASP A 105 37.85 8.24 -4.91
N PRO A 106 38.02 8.75 -6.13
CA PRO A 106 37.01 8.66 -7.18
C PRO A 106 36.69 7.23 -7.63
N THR A 107 37.46 6.24 -7.22
CA THR A 107 37.26 4.83 -7.59
C THR A 107 36.50 4.04 -6.53
N TYR A 108 36.17 4.64 -5.40
CA TYR A 108 35.43 4.00 -4.33
C TYR A 108 33.95 3.79 -4.72
N GLU A 109 33.66 2.65 -5.34
CA GLU A 109 32.35 2.29 -5.91
C GLU A 109 31.19 2.33 -4.88
N PRO A 110 31.33 1.89 -3.60
CA PRO A 110 30.24 1.90 -2.65
C PRO A 110 29.62 3.28 -2.43
N ALA A 111 30.39 4.37 -2.52
CA ALA A 111 29.87 5.72 -2.37
C ALA A 111 28.87 6.06 -3.49
N TYR A 112 29.10 5.64 -4.73
CA TYR A 112 28.18 5.87 -5.84
C TYR A 112 26.92 5.02 -5.69
N CYS A 113 27.03 3.76 -5.26
CA CYS A 113 25.90 2.88 -5.00
C CYS A 113 24.99 3.44 -3.91
N ASN A 114 25.57 3.96 -2.81
CA ASN A 114 24.82 4.54 -1.71
C ASN A 114 24.21 5.88 -2.10
N ARG A 115 24.86 6.69 -2.94
CA ARG A 115 24.25 7.92 -3.51
C ARG A 115 23.03 7.61 -4.38
N ILE A 116 22.99 6.50 -5.12
CA ILE A 116 21.79 6.07 -5.87
C ILE A 116 20.63 5.88 -4.90
N ILE A 117 20.86 5.20 -3.76
CA ILE A 117 19.85 4.98 -2.72
C ILE A 117 19.39 6.31 -2.15
N THR A 118 20.33 7.16 -1.70
CA THR A 118 20.02 8.44 -1.06
C THR A 118 19.22 9.38 -1.98
N TYR A 119 19.61 9.52 -3.25
CA TYR A 119 18.84 10.30 -4.22
C TYR A 119 17.46 9.69 -4.49
N THR A 120 17.33 8.36 -4.43
CA THR A 120 16.03 7.68 -4.57
C THR A 120 15.10 8.02 -3.40
N GLU A 121 15.61 8.00 -2.16
CA GLU A 121 14.85 8.40 -0.97
C GLU A 121 14.44 9.87 -1.00
N MET A 122 15.26 10.74 -1.56
CA MET A 122 14.93 12.16 -1.79
C MET A 122 13.89 12.35 -2.92
N GLY A 123 13.60 11.32 -3.70
CA GLY A 123 12.77 11.42 -4.92
C GLY A 123 13.50 12.07 -6.11
N ASP A 124 14.80 12.33 -6.01
CA ASP A 124 15.61 12.84 -7.12
C ASP A 124 16.16 11.70 -7.99
N HIS A 125 15.22 11.06 -8.69
CA HIS A 125 15.53 9.92 -9.55
C HIS A 125 16.47 10.26 -10.72
N ASP A 126 16.52 11.53 -11.15
CA ASP A 126 17.41 11.95 -12.22
C ASP A 126 18.87 11.95 -11.75
N GLN A 127 19.14 12.43 -10.52
CA GLN A 127 20.47 12.32 -9.91
C GLN A 127 20.86 10.88 -9.60
N ALA A 128 19.93 10.05 -9.15
CA ALA A 128 20.16 8.62 -8.96
C ALA A 128 20.64 7.96 -10.26
N GLU A 129 20.03 8.31 -11.40
CA GLU A 129 20.41 7.83 -12.74
C GLU A 129 21.81 8.32 -13.16
N VAL A 130 22.15 9.58 -12.85
CA VAL A 130 23.51 10.11 -13.08
C VAL A 130 24.55 9.32 -12.27
N MET A 131 24.30 9.08 -10.99
CA MET A 131 25.21 8.30 -10.13
C MET A 131 25.40 6.86 -10.65
N PHE A 132 24.33 6.26 -11.15
CA PHE A 132 24.40 4.93 -11.77
C PHE A 132 25.34 4.92 -13.01
N TYR A 133 25.23 5.92 -13.89
CA TYR A 133 26.12 6.01 -15.04
C TYR A 133 27.58 6.25 -14.63
N MET A 134 27.82 7.03 -13.58
CA MET A 134 29.15 7.26 -13.05
C MET A 134 29.74 5.98 -12.47
N ALA A 135 28.97 5.26 -11.63
CA ALA A 135 29.39 3.97 -11.09
C ALA A 135 29.74 2.97 -12.19
N ARG A 136 28.96 2.90 -13.27
CA ARG A 136 29.23 2.01 -14.41
C ARG A 136 30.50 2.33 -15.20
N GLN A 137 30.97 3.56 -15.14
CA GLN A 137 32.26 3.92 -15.75
C GLN A 137 33.44 3.37 -14.94
N LEU A 138 33.27 3.20 -13.62
CA LEU A 138 34.27 2.66 -12.73
C LEU A 138 34.24 1.13 -12.72
N VAL A 139 33.05 0.57 -12.53
CA VAL A 139 32.81 -0.88 -12.47
C VAL A 139 31.65 -1.22 -13.41
N ALA A 140 31.97 -1.82 -14.56
CA ALA A 140 30.98 -2.12 -15.60
C ALA A 140 29.92 -3.14 -15.14
N GLU A 141 30.27 -4.03 -14.21
CA GLU A 141 29.45 -5.16 -13.78
C GLU A 141 29.23 -5.16 -12.26
N CYS A 142 28.59 -4.10 -11.73
CA CYS A 142 28.21 -4.00 -10.33
C CYS A 142 26.73 -4.42 -10.13
N PRO A 143 26.45 -5.60 -9.51
CA PRO A 143 25.09 -6.07 -9.28
C PRO A 143 24.28 -5.10 -8.39
N LEU A 144 24.91 -4.53 -7.36
CA LEU A 144 24.25 -3.60 -6.43
C LEU A 144 23.81 -2.30 -7.12
N CYS A 145 24.63 -1.76 -8.03
CA CYS A 145 24.27 -0.57 -8.77
C CYS A 145 23.05 -0.81 -9.68
N TYR A 146 23.00 -1.97 -10.35
CA TYR A 146 21.81 -2.35 -11.13
C TYR A 146 20.59 -2.59 -10.26
N TYR A 147 20.75 -3.19 -9.07
CA TYR A 147 19.67 -3.39 -8.13
C TYR A 147 19.08 -2.05 -7.65
N ASN A 148 19.94 -1.15 -7.18
CA ASN A 148 19.53 0.13 -6.61
C ASN A 148 18.88 1.05 -7.65
N ILE A 149 19.43 1.12 -8.87
CA ILE A 149 18.77 1.91 -9.93
C ILE A 149 17.46 1.26 -10.38
N GLY A 150 17.35 -0.06 -10.34
CA GLY A 150 16.09 -0.77 -10.57
C GLY A 150 15.02 -0.34 -9.58
N ASN A 151 15.36 -0.22 -8.28
CA ASN A 151 14.45 0.28 -7.24
C ASN A 151 14.01 1.73 -7.52
N SER A 152 14.95 2.62 -7.88
CA SER A 152 14.63 4.01 -8.24
C SER A 152 13.67 4.10 -9.43
N LEU A 153 13.94 3.32 -10.48
CA LEU A 153 13.08 3.27 -11.67
C LEU A 153 11.69 2.70 -11.37
N TYR A 154 11.59 1.72 -10.45
CA TYR A 154 10.32 1.17 -9.99
C TYR A 154 9.46 2.23 -9.28
N VAL A 155 10.04 2.96 -8.32
CA VAL A 155 9.35 4.06 -7.61
C VAL A 155 8.89 5.13 -8.59
N ARG A 156 9.69 5.44 -9.61
CA ARG A 156 9.32 6.38 -10.70
C ARG A 156 8.23 5.83 -11.64
N GLY A 157 7.83 4.58 -11.49
CA GLY A 157 6.84 3.91 -12.35
C GLY A 157 7.40 3.44 -13.70
N GLN A 158 8.71 3.45 -13.90
CA GLN A 158 9.37 2.97 -15.11
C GLN A 158 9.62 1.44 -15.05
N LEU A 159 8.53 0.69 -14.91
CA LEU A 159 8.53 -0.73 -14.58
C LEU A 159 9.34 -1.60 -15.56
N ASP A 160 9.31 -1.30 -16.86
CA ASP A 160 10.08 -2.07 -17.87
C ASP A 160 11.58 -1.91 -17.67
N ARG A 161 12.04 -0.68 -17.41
CA ARG A 161 13.46 -0.40 -17.16
C ARG A 161 13.92 -1.00 -15.84
N ALA A 162 13.08 -0.92 -14.80
CA ALA A 162 13.36 -1.56 -13.51
C ALA A 162 13.58 -3.07 -13.66
N VAL A 163 12.66 -3.76 -14.34
CA VAL A 163 12.78 -5.21 -14.62
C VAL A 163 14.06 -5.53 -15.40
N GLU A 164 14.46 -4.70 -16.37
CA GLU A 164 15.67 -4.94 -17.12
C GLU A 164 16.93 -4.77 -16.25
N CYS A 165 16.98 -3.76 -15.38
CA CYS A 165 18.06 -3.57 -14.42
C CYS A 165 18.15 -4.76 -13.44
N TRP A 166 17.05 -5.20 -12.87
CA TRP A 166 17.04 -6.35 -11.96
C TRP A 166 17.38 -7.67 -12.65
N LYS A 167 17.08 -7.82 -13.94
CA LYS A 167 17.58 -8.97 -14.73
C LYS A 167 19.08 -8.91 -14.96
N GLN A 168 19.67 -7.71 -15.07
CA GLN A 168 21.12 -7.58 -15.11
C GLN A 168 21.71 -7.94 -13.74
N THR A 169 21.14 -7.49 -12.64
CA THR A 169 21.53 -7.96 -11.29
C THR A 169 21.52 -9.48 -11.22
N LEU A 170 20.45 -10.13 -11.65
CA LEU A 170 20.32 -11.59 -11.62
C LEU A 170 21.34 -12.32 -12.52
N ARG A 171 21.79 -11.70 -13.61
CA ARG A 171 22.87 -12.25 -14.48
C ARG A 171 24.23 -12.19 -13.81
N LEU A 172 24.47 -11.11 -13.07
CA LEU A 172 25.75 -10.85 -12.39
C LEU A 172 25.85 -11.59 -11.05
N ASP A 173 24.74 -11.64 -10.34
CA ASP A 173 24.57 -12.35 -9.07
C ASP A 173 23.26 -13.14 -9.09
N ALA A 174 23.36 -14.43 -9.39
CA ALA A 174 22.22 -15.33 -9.49
C ALA A 174 21.52 -15.59 -8.14
N HIS A 175 22.19 -15.29 -7.04
CA HIS A 175 21.70 -15.52 -5.67
C HIS A 175 21.40 -14.22 -4.92
N HIS A 176 21.35 -13.07 -5.63
CA HIS A 176 21.01 -11.81 -5.01
C HIS A 176 19.68 -11.92 -4.26
N PRO A 177 19.64 -11.60 -2.95
CA PRO A 177 18.44 -11.77 -2.14
C PRO A 177 17.27 -10.95 -2.70
N GLN A 178 16.06 -11.52 -2.63
CA GLN A 178 14.80 -10.87 -3.01
C GLN A 178 14.71 -10.39 -4.48
N ILE A 179 15.67 -10.68 -5.34
CA ILE A 179 15.65 -10.17 -6.72
C ILE A 179 14.45 -10.67 -7.52
N HIS A 180 14.07 -11.93 -7.31
CA HIS A 180 12.89 -12.49 -7.96
C HIS A 180 11.61 -11.88 -7.42
N ALA A 181 11.51 -11.59 -6.11
CA ALA A 181 10.36 -10.90 -5.52
C ALA A 181 10.18 -9.51 -6.13
N ARG A 182 11.24 -8.71 -6.25
CA ARG A 182 11.18 -7.38 -6.91
C ARG A 182 10.73 -7.44 -8.37
N ILE A 183 11.24 -8.40 -9.14
CA ILE A 183 10.79 -8.60 -10.53
C ILE A 183 9.31 -9.02 -10.57
N ALA A 184 8.87 -9.86 -9.62
CA ALA A 184 7.48 -10.27 -9.51
C ALA A 184 6.55 -9.10 -9.22
N GLU A 185 6.88 -8.24 -8.26
CA GLU A 185 6.15 -7.02 -7.94
C GLU A 185 5.96 -6.11 -9.17
N ALA A 186 7.04 -5.91 -9.95
CA ALA A 186 6.97 -5.09 -11.14
C ALA A 186 6.06 -5.71 -12.22
N TYR A 187 6.10 -7.03 -12.41
CA TYR A 187 5.17 -7.70 -13.32
C TYR A 187 3.73 -7.63 -12.81
N TRP A 188 3.52 -7.75 -11.50
CA TRP A 188 2.21 -7.60 -10.89
C TRP A 188 1.66 -6.19 -11.10
N ALA A 189 2.45 -5.16 -10.81
CA ALA A 189 2.07 -3.77 -11.07
C ALA A 189 1.73 -3.48 -12.55
N LYS A 190 2.33 -4.23 -13.49
CA LYS A 190 2.00 -4.18 -14.93
C LYS A 190 0.75 -4.97 -15.30
N GLY A 191 0.16 -5.73 -14.38
CA GLY A 191 -0.95 -6.65 -14.63
C GLY A 191 -0.55 -7.96 -15.31
N ASP A 192 0.75 -8.28 -15.42
CA ASP A 192 1.23 -9.56 -15.95
C ASP A 192 1.35 -10.58 -14.82
N LEU A 193 0.18 -11.02 -14.34
CA LEU A 193 0.07 -11.87 -13.16
C LEU A 193 0.77 -13.23 -13.31
N GLU A 194 0.82 -13.77 -14.55
CA GLU A 194 1.46 -15.05 -14.80
C GLU A 194 2.99 -14.98 -14.75
N ARG A 195 3.60 -13.87 -15.18
CA ARG A 195 5.04 -13.66 -15.00
C ARG A 195 5.36 -13.37 -13.54
N ALA A 196 4.55 -12.57 -12.86
CA ALA A 196 4.69 -12.33 -11.43
C ALA A 196 4.68 -13.66 -10.64
N LYS A 197 3.69 -14.52 -10.90
CA LYS A 197 3.60 -15.86 -10.30
C LYS A 197 4.89 -16.68 -10.45
N ARG A 198 5.45 -16.72 -11.67
CA ARG A 198 6.68 -17.48 -11.92
C ARG A 198 7.88 -16.96 -11.14
N HIS A 199 7.98 -15.65 -11.00
CA HIS A 199 9.07 -15.03 -10.25
C HIS A 199 8.92 -15.22 -8.74
N TYR A 200 7.71 -15.08 -8.15
CA TYR A 200 7.50 -15.44 -6.74
C TYR A 200 7.79 -16.93 -6.46
N GLN A 201 7.44 -17.82 -7.39
CA GLN A 201 7.81 -19.24 -7.27
C GLN A 201 9.33 -19.46 -7.32
N ALA A 202 10.06 -18.68 -8.12
CA ALA A 202 11.51 -18.74 -8.17
C ALA A 202 12.13 -18.24 -6.86
N ASP A 203 11.61 -17.14 -6.31
CA ASP A 203 12.07 -16.58 -5.03
C ASP A 203 11.90 -17.58 -3.88
N LEU A 204 10.75 -18.21 -3.76
CA LEU A 204 10.48 -19.24 -2.75
C LEU A 204 11.23 -20.56 -2.94
N ARG A 205 11.92 -20.75 -4.07
CA ARG A 205 12.89 -21.88 -4.21
C ARG A 205 14.22 -21.54 -3.55
N THR A 206 14.60 -20.28 -3.57
CA THR A 206 15.83 -19.78 -2.95
C THR A 206 15.64 -19.60 -1.45
N ASP A 207 14.57 -18.93 -1.06
CA ASP A 207 14.16 -18.76 0.34
C ASP A 207 12.71 -19.23 0.55
N PRO A 208 12.50 -20.51 0.90
CA PRO A 208 11.16 -21.06 1.14
C PRO A 208 10.44 -20.44 2.34
N GLY A 209 11.19 -19.78 3.23
CA GLY A 209 10.72 -19.20 4.48
C GLY A 209 10.39 -17.72 4.41
N SER A 210 10.67 -17.04 3.31
CA SER A 210 10.43 -15.60 3.19
C SER A 210 8.97 -15.25 3.47
N VAL A 211 8.72 -14.61 4.62
CA VAL A 211 7.38 -14.18 5.05
C VAL A 211 6.82 -13.14 4.08
N GLU A 212 7.65 -12.18 3.66
CA GLU A 212 7.28 -11.14 2.70
C GLU A 212 6.82 -11.76 1.37
N THR A 213 7.66 -12.61 0.78
CA THR A 213 7.31 -13.28 -0.49
C THR A 213 6.08 -14.19 -0.37
N LEU A 214 5.92 -14.88 0.77
CA LEU A 214 4.73 -15.70 1.01
C LEU A 214 3.45 -14.86 1.09
N MET A 215 3.51 -13.68 1.73
CA MET A 215 2.38 -12.75 1.81
C MET A 215 2.01 -12.22 0.43
N ASP A 216 2.95 -11.64 -0.30
CA ASP A 216 2.71 -11.05 -1.62
C ASP A 216 2.25 -12.10 -2.63
N PHE A 217 2.87 -13.27 -2.61
CA PHE A 217 2.45 -14.36 -3.48
C PHE A 217 1.06 -14.88 -3.13
N GLY A 218 0.72 -14.93 -1.84
CA GLY A 218 -0.63 -15.26 -1.39
C GLY A 218 -1.67 -14.28 -1.93
N GLU A 219 -1.40 -12.99 -1.90
CA GLU A 219 -2.27 -11.93 -2.43
C GLU A 219 -2.40 -12.01 -3.96
N LEU A 220 -1.29 -12.20 -4.68
CA LEU A 220 -1.33 -12.44 -6.14
C LEU A 220 -2.19 -13.64 -6.51
N LEU A 221 -2.08 -14.74 -5.75
CA LEU A 221 -2.89 -15.93 -5.97
C LEU A 221 -4.38 -15.69 -5.70
N MET A 222 -4.74 -14.81 -4.75
CA MET A 222 -6.13 -14.38 -4.56
C MET A 222 -6.65 -13.64 -5.79
N GLU A 223 -5.86 -12.74 -6.36
CA GLU A 223 -6.23 -12.00 -7.58
C GLU A 223 -6.41 -12.94 -8.78
N LEU A 224 -5.54 -13.95 -8.91
CA LEU A 224 -5.66 -15.02 -9.91
C LEU A 224 -6.85 -15.98 -9.65
N GLY A 225 -7.55 -15.85 -8.53
CA GLY A 225 -8.64 -16.76 -8.13
C GLY A 225 -8.15 -18.13 -7.65
N GLN A 226 -6.87 -18.33 -7.43
CA GLN A 226 -6.26 -19.57 -6.96
C GLN A 226 -6.31 -19.67 -5.42
N LEU A 227 -7.55 -19.65 -4.89
CA LEU A 227 -7.82 -19.46 -3.46
C LEU A 227 -7.24 -20.54 -2.54
N ALA A 228 -7.11 -21.78 -3.02
CA ALA A 228 -6.56 -22.89 -2.24
C ALA A 228 -5.04 -22.70 -2.02
N GLU A 229 -4.31 -22.37 -3.10
CA GLU A 229 -2.87 -22.12 -3.06
C GLU A 229 -2.56 -20.85 -2.24
N SER A 230 -3.36 -19.80 -2.40
CA SER A 230 -3.26 -18.58 -1.59
C SER A 230 -3.36 -18.86 -0.10
N GLY A 231 -4.39 -19.60 0.31
CA GLY A 231 -4.58 -19.97 1.72
C GLY A 231 -3.46 -20.84 2.28
N GLU A 232 -2.77 -21.62 1.44
CA GLU A 232 -1.58 -22.37 1.84
C GLU A 232 -0.42 -21.40 2.17
N LYS A 233 -0.21 -20.37 1.34
CA LYS A 233 0.87 -19.41 1.57
C LYS A 233 0.67 -18.66 2.89
N PHE A 234 -0.52 -18.15 3.15
CA PHE A 234 -0.81 -17.47 4.42
C PHE A 234 -0.70 -18.40 5.64
N ARG A 235 -1.06 -19.69 5.52
CA ARG A 235 -0.85 -20.64 6.62
C ARG A 235 0.62 -20.90 6.89
N ARG A 236 1.47 -20.95 5.86
CA ARG A 236 2.92 -21.08 6.02
C ARG A 236 3.53 -19.87 6.74
N VAL A 237 2.99 -18.66 6.51
CA VAL A 237 3.37 -17.48 7.32
C VAL A 237 3.02 -17.71 8.79
N LEU A 238 1.80 -18.21 9.07
CA LEU A 238 1.35 -18.45 10.45
C LEU A 238 2.04 -19.62 11.14
N GLU A 239 2.63 -20.55 10.40
CA GLU A 239 3.51 -21.61 10.96
C GLU A 239 4.80 -21.02 11.55
N GLN A 240 5.30 -19.92 10.95
CA GLN A 240 6.50 -19.22 11.42
C GLN A 240 6.15 -18.12 12.42
N MET A 241 5.10 -17.37 12.14
CA MET A 241 4.65 -16.21 12.92
C MET A 241 3.15 -16.33 13.24
N PRO A 242 2.78 -17.09 14.31
CA PRO A 242 1.37 -17.36 14.64
C PRO A 242 0.52 -16.10 14.89
N ASP A 243 1.15 -15.01 15.30
CA ASP A 243 0.47 -13.73 15.58
C ASP A 243 0.60 -12.72 14.43
N HIS A 244 0.85 -13.19 13.20
CA HIS A 244 0.97 -12.29 12.03
C HIS A 244 -0.41 -11.78 11.59
N SER A 245 -0.78 -10.57 12.03
CA SER A 245 -2.09 -9.95 11.80
C SER A 245 -2.48 -9.87 10.32
N GLY A 246 -1.53 -9.55 9.42
CA GLY A 246 -1.75 -9.49 7.98
C GLY A 246 -2.18 -10.83 7.39
N ALA A 247 -1.52 -11.94 7.78
CA ALA A 247 -1.87 -13.27 7.30
C ALA A 247 -3.27 -13.71 7.78
N HIS A 248 -3.62 -13.43 9.03
CA HIS A 248 -4.99 -13.63 9.54
C HIS A 248 -6.01 -12.78 8.78
N PHE A 249 -5.68 -11.52 8.48
CA PHE A 249 -6.57 -10.65 7.71
C PHE A 249 -6.82 -11.21 6.30
N CYS A 250 -5.77 -11.61 5.60
CA CYS A 250 -5.87 -12.22 4.26
C CYS A 250 -6.65 -13.53 4.28
N LEU A 251 -6.47 -14.39 5.29
CA LEU A 251 -7.31 -15.59 5.47
C LEU A 251 -8.78 -15.23 5.71
N GLY A 252 -9.06 -14.14 6.43
CA GLY A 252 -10.41 -13.62 6.59
C GLY A 252 -11.04 -13.17 5.28
N GLU A 253 -10.31 -12.41 4.46
CA GLU A 253 -10.74 -11.99 3.12
C GLU A 253 -10.99 -13.21 2.20
N LEU A 254 -10.08 -14.18 2.23
CA LEU A 254 -10.21 -15.42 1.47
C LEU A 254 -11.44 -16.22 1.87
N ALA A 255 -11.72 -16.31 3.19
CA ALA A 255 -12.93 -16.95 3.69
C ALA A 255 -14.20 -16.21 3.24
N LEU A 256 -14.17 -14.86 3.15
CA LEU A 256 -15.27 -14.06 2.59
C LEU A 256 -15.51 -14.36 1.11
N GLN A 257 -14.45 -14.46 0.30
CA GLN A 257 -14.58 -14.81 -1.11
C GLN A 257 -15.17 -16.21 -1.31
N GLN A 258 -14.92 -17.11 -0.37
CA GLN A 258 -15.46 -18.47 -0.37
C GLN A 258 -16.81 -18.59 0.36
N GLU A 259 -17.44 -17.46 0.71
CA GLU A 259 -18.70 -17.38 1.46
C GLU A 259 -18.69 -18.08 2.85
N ARG A 260 -17.49 -18.33 3.40
CA ARG A 260 -17.29 -18.93 4.73
C ARG A 260 -17.33 -17.87 5.84
N VAL A 261 -18.51 -17.31 6.04
CA VAL A 261 -18.75 -16.11 6.88
C VAL A 261 -18.30 -16.29 8.34
N ASP A 262 -18.48 -17.50 8.93
CA ASP A 262 -18.10 -17.77 10.32
C ASP A 262 -16.59 -17.77 10.50
N GLU A 263 -15.88 -18.37 9.57
CA GLU A 263 -14.41 -18.40 9.56
C GLU A 263 -13.83 -16.98 9.37
N ALA A 264 -14.39 -16.22 8.42
CA ALA A 264 -13.99 -14.84 8.22
C ALA A 264 -14.17 -13.99 9.49
N GLU A 265 -15.33 -14.14 10.19
CA GLU A 265 -15.56 -13.42 11.44
C GLU A 265 -14.56 -13.80 12.54
N GLN A 266 -14.18 -15.09 12.63
CA GLN A 266 -13.17 -15.54 13.58
C GLN A 266 -11.80 -14.94 13.29
N GLN A 267 -11.38 -14.93 12.01
CA GLN A 267 -10.10 -14.38 11.60
C GLN A 267 -10.03 -12.87 11.88
N PHE A 268 -11.01 -12.07 11.49
CA PHE A 268 -10.99 -10.62 11.77
C PHE A 268 -11.06 -10.30 13.27
N ARG A 269 -11.72 -11.10 14.07
CA ARG A 269 -11.67 -10.94 15.54
C ARG A 269 -10.30 -11.24 16.11
N LEU A 270 -9.61 -12.23 15.54
CA LEU A 270 -8.25 -12.56 15.94
C LEU A 270 -7.30 -11.43 15.57
N VAL A 271 -7.39 -10.90 14.35
CA VAL A 271 -6.64 -9.70 13.93
C VAL A 271 -6.79 -8.56 14.95
N LEU A 272 -8.03 -8.22 15.31
CA LEU A 272 -8.30 -7.13 16.26
C LEU A 272 -7.90 -7.45 17.72
N ARG A 273 -7.63 -8.70 18.04
CA ARG A 273 -7.06 -9.11 19.35
C ARG A 273 -5.55 -8.91 19.36
N ILE A 274 -4.89 -9.25 18.25
CA ILE A 274 -3.43 -9.12 18.09
C ILE A 274 -3.07 -7.65 17.89
N THR A 275 -3.72 -7.01 16.92
CA THR A 275 -3.49 -5.60 16.54
C THR A 275 -4.83 -4.86 16.53
N PRO A 276 -5.20 -4.19 17.66
CA PRO A 276 -6.49 -3.53 17.80
C PRO A 276 -6.77 -2.44 16.75
N ASP A 277 -5.73 -1.81 16.25
CA ASP A 277 -5.81 -0.72 15.27
C ASP A 277 -5.44 -1.17 13.85
N PHE A 278 -5.60 -2.46 13.53
CA PHE A 278 -5.31 -2.98 12.19
C PHE A 278 -6.26 -2.36 11.15
N PRO A 279 -5.74 -1.68 10.10
CA PRO A 279 -6.55 -1.00 9.10
C PRO A 279 -7.47 -1.96 8.35
N GLY A 280 -8.75 -1.60 8.20
CA GLY A 280 -9.74 -2.38 7.47
C GLY A 280 -10.43 -3.48 8.27
N ALA A 281 -9.81 -4.01 9.33
CA ALA A 281 -10.36 -5.14 10.08
C ALA A 281 -11.69 -4.81 10.78
N HIS A 282 -11.80 -3.62 11.32
CA HIS A 282 -13.06 -3.14 11.89
C HIS A 282 -14.14 -2.94 10.81
N ALA A 283 -13.80 -2.47 9.62
CA ALA A 283 -14.75 -2.31 8.52
C ALA A 283 -15.30 -3.66 8.06
N ARG A 284 -14.44 -4.65 7.87
CA ARG A 284 -14.82 -6.03 7.50
C ARG A 284 -15.71 -6.69 8.55
N LEU A 285 -15.33 -6.59 9.83
CA LEU A 285 -16.17 -7.11 10.91
C LEU A 285 -17.52 -6.37 11.00
N GLY A 286 -17.51 -5.04 10.76
CA GLY A 286 -18.72 -4.23 10.66
C GLY A 286 -19.65 -4.70 9.54
N GLU A 287 -19.10 -4.98 8.36
CA GLU A 287 -19.87 -5.52 7.22
C GLU A 287 -20.50 -6.88 7.54
N LEU A 288 -19.72 -7.83 8.09
CA LEU A 288 -20.21 -9.15 8.49
C LEU A 288 -21.34 -9.07 9.51
N LEU A 289 -21.19 -8.20 10.49
CA LEU A 289 -22.23 -7.96 11.50
C LEU A 289 -23.51 -7.35 10.90
N LEU A 290 -23.41 -6.55 9.82
CA LEU A 290 -24.56 -6.06 9.07
C LEU A 290 -25.29 -7.18 8.32
N ARG A 291 -24.55 -8.07 7.68
CA ARG A 291 -25.11 -9.29 7.03
C ARG A 291 -25.91 -10.14 8.04
N ARG A 292 -25.47 -10.19 9.31
CA ARG A 292 -26.15 -10.86 10.42
C ARG A 292 -27.20 -10.00 11.15
N HIS A 293 -27.58 -8.86 10.60
CA HIS A 293 -28.52 -7.90 11.18
C HIS A 293 -28.13 -7.33 12.56
N ARG A 294 -26.88 -7.48 12.99
CA ARG A 294 -26.33 -6.97 14.27
C ARG A 294 -25.90 -5.50 14.18
N ARG A 295 -26.83 -4.62 13.79
CA ARG A 295 -26.57 -3.20 13.44
C ARG A 295 -25.85 -2.42 14.54
N LYS A 296 -26.19 -2.64 15.84
CA LYS A 296 -25.53 -1.90 16.94
C LYS A 296 -24.03 -2.24 17.06
N GLN A 297 -23.71 -3.52 16.97
CA GLN A 297 -22.31 -3.99 17.02
C GLN A 297 -21.55 -3.51 15.77
N ALA A 298 -22.12 -3.68 14.58
CA ALA A 298 -21.55 -3.17 13.34
C ALA A 298 -21.21 -1.68 13.44
N THR A 299 -22.12 -0.86 13.96
CA THR A 299 -21.89 0.59 14.11
C THR A 299 -20.68 0.89 14.99
N ARG A 300 -20.46 0.11 16.08
CA ARG A 300 -19.30 0.32 16.97
C ARG A 300 -17.99 0.07 16.22
N HIS A 301 -17.91 -1.01 15.46
CA HIS A 301 -16.74 -1.34 14.66
C HIS A 301 -16.51 -0.31 13.54
N LEU A 302 -17.55 0.09 12.81
CA LEU A 302 -17.44 1.11 11.76
C LEU A 302 -16.97 2.47 12.30
N LEU A 303 -17.36 2.84 13.52
CA LEU A 303 -16.89 4.07 14.15
C LEU A 303 -15.45 3.92 14.69
N ALA A 304 -15.02 2.71 15.07
CA ALA A 304 -13.62 2.46 15.42
C ALA A 304 -12.71 2.60 14.20
N GLU A 305 -13.10 2.02 13.06
CA GLU A 305 -12.36 2.13 11.80
C GLU A 305 -12.09 3.60 11.41
N LEU A 306 -13.06 4.48 11.57
CA LEU A 306 -12.91 5.90 11.26
C LEU A 306 -11.87 6.65 12.13
N ARG A 307 -11.49 6.09 13.27
CA ARG A 307 -10.43 6.66 14.12
C ARG A 307 -9.05 6.23 13.62
N ILE A 308 -8.97 5.02 13.07
CA ILE A 308 -7.75 4.41 12.54
C ILE A 308 -7.43 5.00 11.17
N SER A 309 -8.40 4.96 10.27
CA SER A 309 -8.22 5.32 8.84
C SER A 309 -8.08 6.82 8.57
N GLY A 310 -8.35 7.68 9.58
CA GLY A 310 -8.16 9.13 9.43
C GLY A 310 -8.90 9.70 8.20
N ASP A 311 -8.15 10.35 7.30
CA ASP A 311 -8.64 11.00 6.07
C ASP A 311 -8.54 10.11 4.82
N ASP A 312 -8.37 8.79 4.99
CA ASP A 312 -8.42 7.86 3.85
C ASP A 312 -9.80 7.91 3.17
N THR A 313 -9.80 8.42 1.95
CA THR A 313 -11.03 8.65 1.17
C THR A 313 -11.73 7.35 0.76
N ALA A 314 -10.98 6.27 0.50
CA ALA A 314 -11.53 4.97 0.15
C ALA A 314 -12.27 4.38 1.37
N MET A 315 -11.65 4.40 2.52
CA MET A 315 -12.23 3.91 3.77
C MET A 315 -13.43 4.77 4.22
N LEU A 316 -13.33 6.10 4.11
CA LEU A 316 -14.47 7.00 4.38
C LEU A 316 -15.67 6.69 3.48
N GLN A 317 -15.45 6.35 2.22
CA GLN A 317 -16.50 5.96 1.29
C GLN A 317 -17.13 4.63 1.68
N GLU A 318 -16.32 3.61 1.97
CA GLU A 318 -16.79 2.28 2.37
C GLU A 318 -17.58 2.34 3.68
N VAL A 319 -17.01 2.91 4.72
CA VAL A 319 -17.67 3.06 6.03
C VAL A 319 -18.94 3.91 5.92
N GLY A 320 -18.92 4.99 5.12
CA GLY A 320 -20.09 5.80 4.83
C GLY A 320 -21.24 4.99 4.23
N GLN A 321 -20.97 4.10 3.28
CA GLN A 321 -21.95 3.18 2.70
C GLN A 321 -22.46 2.15 3.71
N LEU A 322 -21.58 1.55 4.48
CA LEU A 322 -21.95 0.57 5.52
C LEU A 322 -22.83 1.22 6.62
N LEU A 323 -22.55 2.49 6.98
CA LEU A 323 -23.39 3.24 7.91
C LEU A 323 -24.79 3.58 7.33
N ILE A 324 -24.91 3.81 6.01
CA ILE A 324 -26.20 3.90 5.32
C ILE A 324 -26.97 2.58 5.46
N GLN A 325 -26.34 1.44 5.22
CA GLN A 325 -26.94 0.11 5.37
C GLN A 325 -27.33 -0.18 6.82
N ALA A 326 -26.52 0.25 7.78
CA ALA A 326 -26.81 0.19 9.21
C ALA A 326 -27.98 1.08 9.63
N ARG A 327 -28.50 1.93 8.74
CA ARG A 327 -29.48 3.00 9.00
C ARG A 327 -29.01 4.03 10.04
N LYS A 328 -27.70 4.24 10.13
CA LYS A 328 -27.07 5.23 11.01
C LYS A 328 -26.83 6.55 10.27
N THR A 329 -27.94 7.15 9.83
CA THR A 329 -27.96 8.27 8.86
C THR A 329 -27.17 9.49 9.29
N HIS A 330 -27.16 9.85 10.59
CA HIS A 330 -26.39 10.98 11.09
C HIS A 330 -24.88 10.73 10.97
N TYR A 331 -24.42 9.56 11.42
CA TYR A 331 -23.00 9.18 11.27
C TYR A 331 -22.60 9.10 9.79
N ALA A 332 -23.41 8.44 8.96
CA ALA A 332 -23.19 8.38 7.52
C ALA A 332 -23.06 9.79 6.89
N ASN A 333 -23.96 10.71 7.25
CA ASN A 333 -23.92 12.08 6.73
C ASN A 333 -22.65 12.82 7.16
N THR A 334 -22.22 12.68 8.42
CA THR A 334 -20.98 13.31 8.92
C THR A 334 -19.75 12.80 8.15
N VAL A 335 -19.62 11.48 7.99
CA VAL A 335 -18.52 10.85 7.26
C VAL A 335 -18.51 11.26 5.80
N LEU A 336 -19.66 11.17 5.13
CA LEU A 336 -19.76 11.48 3.70
C LEU A 336 -19.58 12.99 3.41
N ARG A 337 -19.90 13.88 4.35
CA ARG A 337 -19.54 15.30 4.26
C ARG A 337 -18.03 15.51 4.34
N ARG A 338 -17.33 14.75 5.20
CA ARG A 338 -15.86 14.77 5.29
C ARG A 338 -15.28 14.30 3.96
N LEU A 339 -15.75 13.16 3.44
CA LEU A 339 -15.33 12.63 2.15
C LEU A 339 -15.51 13.63 1.01
N VAL A 340 -16.69 14.28 0.89
CA VAL A 340 -16.95 15.29 -0.16
C VAL A 340 -16.05 16.53 -0.02
N ARG A 341 -15.57 16.87 1.17
CA ARG A 341 -14.60 17.96 1.36
C ARG A 341 -13.21 17.57 0.86
N LEU A 342 -12.80 16.32 1.11
CA LEU A 342 -11.50 15.78 0.68
C LEU A 342 -11.47 15.48 -0.82
N ALA A 343 -12.57 14.93 -1.34
CA ALA A 343 -12.71 14.53 -2.74
C ALA A 343 -13.93 15.24 -3.42
N PRO A 344 -13.87 16.57 -3.66
CA PRO A 344 -15.03 17.34 -4.18
C PRO A 344 -15.38 17.03 -5.64
N GLN A 345 -14.54 16.30 -6.35
CA GLN A 345 -14.78 15.86 -7.73
C GLN A 345 -15.23 14.39 -7.83
N ASP A 346 -15.42 13.71 -6.70
CA ASP A 346 -15.94 12.34 -6.70
C ASP A 346 -17.46 12.33 -6.81
N ALA A 347 -17.96 11.83 -7.95
CA ALA A 347 -19.38 11.70 -8.22
C ALA A 347 -20.08 10.70 -7.28
N GLN A 348 -19.38 9.65 -6.85
CA GLN A 348 -19.94 8.64 -5.96
C GLN A 348 -20.07 9.15 -4.53
N ALA A 349 -19.08 9.92 -4.05
CA ALA A 349 -19.15 10.60 -2.76
C ALA A 349 -20.37 11.52 -2.69
N HIS A 350 -20.57 12.35 -3.70
CA HIS A 350 -21.77 13.21 -3.80
C HIS A 350 -23.08 12.40 -3.84
N HIS A 351 -23.11 11.29 -4.58
CA HIS A 351 -24.30 10.42 -4.63
C HIS A 351 -24.59 9.80 -3.26
N ASN A 352 -23.59 9.25 -2.58
CA ASN A 352 -23.78 8.64 -1.26
C ASN A 352 -24.22 9.67 -0.21
N LEU A 353 -23.66 10.88 -0.27
CA LEU A 353 -24.09 11.99 0.59
C LEU A 353 -25.55 12.38 0.31
N ALA A 354 -25.96 12.40 -0.96
CA ALA A 354 -27.37 12.66 -1.32
C ALA A 354 -28.29 11.59 -0.73
N VAL A 355 -27.91 10.31 -0.79
CA VAL A 355 -28.68 9.20 -0.18
C VAL A 355 -28.85 9.43 1.32
N SER A 356 -27.77 9.82 2.02
CA SER A 356 -27.84 10.10 3.45
C SER A 356 -28.81 11.26 3.78
N PHE A 357 -28.83 12.33 2.95
CA PHE A 357 -29.78 13.42 3.09
C PHE A 357 -31.23 12.98 2.85
N PHE A 358 -31.51 12.16 1.83
CA PHE A 358 -32.84 11.61 1.59
C PHE A 358 -33.35 10.77 2.77
N MET A 359 -32.44 9.95 3.37
CA MET A 359 -32.80 9.19 4.57
C MET A 359 -33.10 10.08 5.79
N MET A 360 -32.50 11.28 5.85
CA MET A 360 -32.77 12.30 6.86
C MET A 360 -33.99 13.19 6.51
N ARG A 361 -34.70 12.90 5.43
CA ARG A 361 -35.84 13.70 4.86
C ARG A 361 -35.43 15.12 4.42
N ARG A 362 -34.11 15.37 4.26
CA ARG A 362 -33.59 16.64 3.74
C ARG A 362 -33.54 16.58 2.21
N ILE A 363 -34.72 16.65 1.60
CA ILE A 363 -34.92 16.37 0.16
C ILE A 363 -34.13 17.35 -0.73
N ASP A 364 -34.11 18.64 -0.38
CA ASP A 364 -33.46 19.65 -1.21
C ASP A 364 -31.95 19.52 -1.22
N ASP A 365 -31.34 19.24 -0.07
CA ASP A 365 -29.90 18.93 0.03
C ASP A 365 -29.54 17.69 -0.78
N GLY A 366 -30.35 16.64 -0.70
CA GLY A 366 -30.16 15.43 -1.49
C GLY A 366 -30.23 15.70 -3.00
N ILE A 367 -31.19 16.54 -3.44
CA ILE A 367 -31.28 16.96 -4.85
C ILE A 367 -30.04 17.73 -5.28
N LEU A 368 -29.53 18.64 -4.44
CA LEU A 368 -28.33 19.41 -4.74
C LEU A 368 -27.13 18.47 -5.01
N HIS A 369 -26.88 17.54 -4.10
CA HIS A 369 -25.77 16.62 -4.23
C HIS A 369 -25.94 15.59 -5.36
N CYS A 370 -27.14 15.08 -5.62
CA CYS A 370 -27.41 14.26 -6.80
C CYS A 370 -27.15 15.02 -8.11
N ARG A 371 -27.50 16.30 -8.20
CA ARG A 371 -27.20 17.13 -9.38
C ARG A 371 -25.69 17.32 -9.55
N ARG A 372 -24.96 17.52 -8.46
CA ARG A 372 -23.50 17.62 -8.50
C ARG A 372 -22.89 16.30 -9.01
N ALA A 373 -23.35 15.15 -8.49
CA ALA A 373 -22.91 13.83 -8.96
C ALA A 373 -23.13 13.64 -10.47
N ILE A 374 -24.29 14.07 -11.01
CA ILE A 374 -24.59 13.98 -12.46
C ILE A 374 -23.76 14.98 -13.27
N LYS A 375 -23.42 16.15 -12.70
CA LYS A 375 -22.51 17.10 -13.37
C LYS A 375 -21.11 16.51 -13.52
N LEU A 376 -20.63 15.77 -12.53
CA LEU A 376 -19.32 15.12 -12.52
C LEU A 376 -19.30 13.86 -13.39
N LYS A 377 -20.38 13.05 -13.32
CA LYS A 377 -20.54 11.82 -14.10
C LYS A 377 -21.91 11.84 -14.79
N ALA A 378 -21.94 12.25 -16.06
CA ALA A 378 -23.20 12.44 -16.80
C ALA A 378 -24.03 11.14 -16.95
N GLN A 379 -23.35 10.00 -17.05
CA GLN A 379 -23.97 8.67 -17.15
C GLN A 379 -24.02 7.99 -15.78
N TYR A 380 -24.88 8.49 -14.89
CA TYR A 380 -25.05 7.95 -13.53
C TYR A 380 -26.52 7.56 -13.25
N PRO A 381 -26.94 6.33 -13.65
CA PRO A 381 -28.35 5.90 -13.55
C PRO A 381 -28.92 5.98 -12.14
N LEU A 382 -28.15 5.59 -11.11
CA LEU A 382 -28.60 5.61 -9.72
C LEU A 382 -28.86 7.03 -9.20
N ALA A 383 -28.03 8.00 -9.55
CA ALA A 383 -28.25 9.38 -9.17
C ALA A 383 -29.50 9.97 -9.87
N LEU A 384 -29.73 9.62 -11.13
CA LEU A 384 -30.94 10.00 -11.86
C LEU A 384 -32.20 9.35 -11.27
N TYR A 385 -32.12 8.07 -10.87
CA TYR A 385 -33.20 7.37 -10.18
C TYR A 385 -33.54 8.05 -8.85
N ASN A 386 -32.56 8.37 -8.04
CA ASN A 386 -32.77 9.06 -6.76
C ASN A 386 -33.35 10.47 -6.95
N LEU A 387 -32.95 11.20 -7.99
CA LEU A 387 -33.60 12.48 -8.36
C LEU A 387 -35.09 12.30 -8.77
N ALA A 388 -35.38 11.23 -9.50
CA ALA A 388 -36.75 10.93 -9.87
C ALA A 388 -37.63 10.68 -8.63
N LEU A 389 -37.15 9.89 -7.68
CA LEU A 389 -37.80 9.63 -6.40
C LEU A 389 -37.98 10.93 -5.57
N ALA A 390 -36.92 11.74 -5.46
CA ALA A 390 -36.97 13.01 -4.72
C ALA A 390 -37.99 13.97 -5.32
N HIS A 391 -38.05 14.10 -6.65
CA HIS A 391 -39.05 14.94 -7.32
C HIS A 391 -40.46 14.37 -7.22
N LEU A 392 -40.62 13.05 -7.15
CA LEU A 392 -41.90 12.40 -6.89
C LEU A 392 -42.43 12.77 -5.48
N GLN A 393 -41.54 12.67 -4.47
CA GLN A 393 -41.86 13.06 -3.09
C GLN A 393 -42.27 14.55 -2.97
N LYS A 394 -41.70 15.43 -3.82
CA LYS A 394 -42.07 16.86 -3.91
C LYS A 394 -43.32 17.12 -4.79
N GLY A 395 -44.00 16.09 -5.27
CA GLY A 395 -45.14 16.22 -6.16
C GLY A 395 -44.84 16.68 -7.59
N SER A 396 -43.55 16.77 -7.96
CA SER A 396 -43.10 17.28 -9.26
C SER A 396 -43.05 16.16 -10.32
N LEU A 397 -44.22 15.64 -10.73
CA LEU A 397 -44.32 14.48 -11.65
C LEU A 397 -43.59 14.68 -12.99
N ARG A 398 -43.65 15.90 -13.56
CA ARG A 398 -42.95 16.19 -14.84
C ARG A 398 -41.44 16.01 -14.72
N ARG A 399 -40.83 16.49 -13.63
CA ARG A 399 -39.41 16.34 -13.38
C ARG A 399 -39.02 14.88 -13.06
N ALA A 400 -39.87 14.22 -12.25
CA ALA A 400 -39.67 12.80 -11.95
C ALA A 400 -39.64 11.93 -13.21
N ARG A 401 -40.63 12.15 -14.13
CA ARG A 401 -40.67 11.45 -15.42
C ARG A 401 -39.46 11.72 -16.28
N ARG A 402 -38.98 12.97 -16.34
CA ARG A 402 -37.78 13.31 -17.12
C ARG A 402 -36.54 12.58 -16.61
N TYR A 403 -36.30 12.52 -15.30
CA TYR A 403 -35.14 11.87 -14.73
C TYR A 403 -35.21 10.35 -14.86
N ILE A 404 -36.39 9.73 -14.62
CA ILE A 404 -36.53 8.28 -14.73
C ILE A 404 -36.41 7.79 -16.19
N SER A 405 -36.91 8.54 -17.15
CA SER A 405 -36.75 8.24 -18.57
C SER A 405 -35.27 8.22 -18.96
N ARG A 406 -34.53 9.22 -18.47
CA ARG A 406 -33.09 9.30 -18.69
C ARG A 406 -32.30 8.17 -17.99
N ALA A 407 -32.72 7.78 -16.77
CA ALA A 407 -32.14 6.65 -16.08
C ALA A 407 -32.39 5.33 -16.83
N LEU A 408 -33.61 5.16 -17.38
CA LEU A 408 -33.99 3.97 -18.14
C LEU A 408 -33.21 3.81 -19.45
N THR A 409 -32.86 4.92 -20.12
CA THR A 409 -32.02 4.86 -21.32
C THR A 409 -30.58 4.41 -21.02
N LEU A 410 -30.06 4.75 -19.83
CA LEU A 410 -28.70 4.38 -19.39
C LEU A 410 -28.62 2.97 -18.79
N ALA A 411 -29.69 2.52 -18.10
CA ALA A 411 -29.77 1.22 -17.46
C ALA A 411 -31.13 0.56 -17.69
N PRO A 412 -31.39 0.06 -18.92
CA PRO A 412 -32.70 -0.50 -19.29
C PRO A 412 -33.06 -1.78 -18.55
N ASP A 413 -32.08 -2.49 -18.02
CA ASP A 413 -32.25 -3.78 -17.34
C ASP A 413 -32.40 -3.67 -15.82
N ASP A 414 -32.16 -2.49 -15.23
CA ASP A 414 -32.36 -2.30 -13.78
C ASP A 414 -33.86 -2.40 -13.43
N LYS A 415 -34.18 -3.41 -12.61
CA LYS A 415 -35.56 -3.71 -12.20
C LYS A 415 -36.23 -2.54 -11.48
N ARG A 416 -35.50 -1.80 -10.64
CA ARG A 416 -36.00 -0.67 -9.86
C ARG A 416 -36.36 0.51 -10.77
N ILE A 417 -35.47 0.80 -11.71
CA ILE A 417 -35.66 1.88 -12.70
C ILE A 417 -36.87 1.55 -13.60
N ARG A 418 -36.98 0.32 -14.08
CA ARG A 418 -38.11 -0.16 -14.90
C ARG A 418 -39.45 -0.07 -14.14
N GLU A 419 -39.46 -0.48 -12.90
CA GLU A 419 -40.68 -0.43 -12.08
C GLU A 419 -41.14 1.00 -11.83
N LEU A 420 -40.25 1.90 -11.44
CA LEU A 420 -40.58 3.31 -11.24
C LEU A 420 -41.00 3.97 -12.55
N SER A 421 -40.37 3.65 -13.67
CA SER A 421 -40.75 4.13 -15.00
C SER A 421 -42.17 3.70 -15.38
N ARG A 422 -42.54 2.45 -15.13
CA ARG A 422 -43.91 1.95 -15.35
C ARG A 422 -44.94 2.69 -14.47
N ARG A 423 -44.64 2.86 -13.18
CA ARG A 423 -45.50 3.58 -12.24
C ARG A 423 -45.74 5.04 -12.65
N LEU A 424 -44.73 5.67 -13.23
CA LEU A 424 -44.81 7.05 -13.69
C LEU A 424 -45.40 7.20 -15.12
N GLY A 425 -45.76 6.10 -15.79
CA GLY A 425 -46.29 6.11 -17.14
C GLY A 425 -45.29 6.56 -18.21
N THR A 426 -43.99 6.45 -17.93
CA THR A 426 -42.92 6.67 -18.92
C THR A 426 -42.62 5.32 -19.59
N THR A 427 -43.32 5.01 -20.68
CA THR A 427 -42.93 3.87 -21.52
C THR A 427 -41.73 4.28 -22.37
N ASP A 428 -40.75 3.38 -22.47
CA ASP A 428 -39.59 3.56 -23.31
C ASP A 428 -39.99 3.89 -24.75
N ILE A 429 -39.54 5.03 -25.27
CA ILE A 429 -39.79 5.44 -26.65
C ILE A 429 -39.28 4.40 -27.63
N TRP A 430 -38.22 3.67 -27.28
CA TRP A 430 -37.65 2.60 -28.08
C TRP A 430 -38.51 1.32 -28.10
N SER A 431 -39.24 1.01 -27.02
CA SER A 431 -40.21 -0.09 -27.02
C SER A 431 -41.43 0.23 -27.92
N ARG A 432 -41.87 1.48 -27.96
CA ARG A 432 -42.91 1.95 -28.90
C ARG A 432 -42.44 1.92 -30.36
N LEU A 433 -41.19 2.27 -30.62
CA LEU A 433 -40.59 2.21 -31.95
C LEU A 433 -40.37 0.75 -32.42
N ARG A 434 -39.95 -0.14 -31.53
CA ARG A 434 -39.80 -1.58 -31.84
C ARG A 434 -41.18 -2.24 -32.12
N LEU A 435 -42.17 -1.90 -31.36
CA LEU A 435 -43.54 -2.37 -31.57
C LEU A 435 -44.14 -1.84 -32.90
N ARG A 436 -43.88 -0.58 -33.26
CA ARG A 436 -44.27 -0.04 -34.57
C ARG A 436 -43.56 -0.69 -35.72
N ARG A 437 -42.23 -1.00 -35.60
CA ARG A 437 -41.51 -1.77 -36.63
C ARG A 437 -42.07 -3.20 -36.80
N ARG A 438 -42.35 -3.90 -35.69
CA ARG A 438 -42.96 -5.25 -35.73
C ARG A 438 -44.40 -5.25 -36.26
N GLY A 439 -45.14 -4.18 -36.01
CA GLY A 439 -46.49 -4.00 -36.60
C GLY A 439 -46.47 -3.73 -38.11
N ASN A 440 -45.50 -2.93 -38.58
CA ASN A 440 -45.32 -2.67 -40.02
C ASN A 440 -44.81 -3.89 -40.82
N ASP A 441 -43.95 -4.73 -40.20
CA ASP A 441 -43.49 -5.97 -40.85
C ASP A 441 -44.59 -7.04 -40.97
N ARG A 442 -45.56 -7.08 -40.02
CA ARG A 442 -46.73 -7.95 -40.12
C ARG A 442 -47.73 -7.47 -41.18
N GLY A 443 -47.86 -6.14 -41.36
CA GLY A 443 -48.70 -5.58 -42.42
C GLY A 443 -48.18 -5.71 -43.83
N ARG A 444 -46.85 -5.88 -44.01
CA ARG A 444 -46.24 -6.15 -45.33
C ARG A 444 -46.28 -7.61 -45.74
N LYS A 445 -46.34 -8.58 -44.78
CA LYS A 445 -46.46 -10.02 -45.09
C LYS A 445 -47.87 -10.50 -45.34
N MET A 446 -48.91 -9.64 -45.24
CA MET A 446 -50.29 -9.95 -45.59
C MET A 446 -50.72 -9.31 -46.93
N ARG A 447 -49.82 -8.72 -47.70
CA ARG A 447 -50.09 -8.12 -49.02
C ARG A 447 -49.09 -8.62 -50.08
N MET A 448 -48.70 -9.88 -50.00
CA MET A 448 -48.12 -10.64 -51.10
C MET A 448 -48.81 -11.98 -51.22
#